data_cabd72b7352de0ceeab8b687557b3735
#
_entry.id   cabd72b7352de0ceeab8b687557b3735
#
_cell.length_a   1.000
_cell.length_b   1.000
_cell.length_c   1.000
_cell.angle_alpha   90.00
_cell.angle_beta   90.00
_cell.angle_gamma   90.00
#
_symmetry.space_group_name_H-M   'P 1'
#
loop_
_entity.id
_entity.type
_entity.pdbx_description
1 polymer ?
#
loop_
_entity_poly.entity_id
_entity_poly.type
_entity_poly.pdbx_seq_one_letter_code
_entity_poly.pdbx_strand_id
1 'polypeptide(L)'
;MIRLSISCHPDQAEFVLAELVGIAPTGVEERTGDGRIEYAIYGAPGELPEIGEIEAVCAEGVVEVRASDVPSDWDSRWRDFHQPVIVPSGSGQEGVWVGAPWHDRPADPGAAVVIDPGRAFGTGSHPTTRLCLGLMLDLHDGGLAGGGLSDIGTGSGILAIVGSLLGWDPVSGSDHEVASVEAATANARANLATVDFTRHDLRDGFDSLEPTLTANLTAPLLATLSAGLPEGNLPLRIVCSGLLEEETGRVVGAFSGAGYRLAQKRSLEGWSGLLLELERD
;
A
#
# COMPACT_ATOMS: atom_id res chain seq x y z
N MET A 1 -13.49 12.25 16.79
CA MET A 1 -12.87 10.92 16.56
C MET A 1 -12.79 10.21 17.89
N ILE A 2 -13.08 8.93 17.94
CA ILE A 2 -13.01 8.09 19.14
C ILE A 2 -11.80 7.17 19.00
N ARG A 3 -11.08 6.96 20.09
CA ARG A 3 -10.03 5.95 20.22
C ARG A 3 -10.54 4.84 21.14
N LEU A 4 -10.58 3.62 20.64
CA LEU A 4 -10.76 2.43 21.46
C LEU A 4 -9.39 1.82 21.72
N SER A 5 -9.03 1.67 22.98
CA SER A 5 -7.81 0.97 23.39
C SER A 5 -8.16 -0.35 24.04
N ILE A 6 -7.47 -1.39 23.58
CA ILE A 6 -7.66 -2.78 23.99
C ILE A 6 -6.34 -3.26 24.58
N SER A 7 -6.30 -3.54 25.87
CA SER A 7 -5.11 -4.05 26.55
C SER A 7 -5.21 -5.55 26.75
N CYS A 8 -4.11 -6.27 26.41
CA CYS A 8 -4.04 -7.72 26.56
C CYS A 8 -2.68 -8.15 27.16
N HIS A 9 -2.60 -9.40 27.61
CA HIS A 9 -1.33 -10.02 27.97
C HIS A 9 -0.50 -10.33 26.70
N PRO A 10 0.84 -10.28 26.76
CA PRO A 10 1.70 -10.60 25.61
C PRO A 10 1.41 -11.98 25.00
N ASP A 11 1.07 -12.97 25.82
CA ASP A 11 0.77 -14.33 25.37
C ASP A 11 -0.53 -14.43 24.53
N GLN A 12 -1.39 -13.40 24.58
CA GLN A 12 -2.65 -13.33 23.85
C GLN A 12 -2.61 -12.30 22.71
N ALA A 13 -1.50 -11.61 22.55
CA ALA A 13 -1.38 -10.49 21.63
C ALA A 13 -1.68 -10.84 20.18
N GLU A 14 -1.12 -11.95 19.69
CA GLU A 14 -1.34 -12.41 18.31
C GLU A 14 -2.82 -12.76 18.05
N PHE A 15 -3.47 -13.40 19.02
CA PHE A 15 -4.90 -13.73 18.93
C PHE A 15 -5.76 -12.47 18.90
N VAL A 16 -5.53 -11.55 19.85
CA VAL A 16 -6.27 -10.28 19.94
C VAL A 16 -6.07 -9.43 18.68
N LEU A 17 -4.84 -9.36 18.17
CA LEU A 17 -4.54 -8.64 16.93
C LEU A 17 -5.28 -9.22 15.73
N ALA A 18 -5.28 -10.56 15.58
CA ALA A 18 -5.95 -11.22 14.48
C ALA A 18 -7.46 -10.92 14.45
N GLU A 19 -8.12 -10.92 15.61
CA GLU A 19 -9.53 -10.60 15.74
C GLU A 19 -9.79 -9.10 15.47
N LEU A 20 -8.93 -8.21 15.98
CA LEU A 20 -9.09 -6.76 15.79
C LEU A 20 -8.90 -6.34 14.32
N VAL A 21 -7.97 -6.94 13.59
CA VAL A 21 -7.76 -6.65 12.16
C VAL A 21 -9.02 -6.93 11.35
N GLY A 22 -9.81 -7.94 11.75
CA GLY A 22 -11.08 -8.28 11.09
C GLY A 22 -12.20 -7.26 11.28
N ILE A 23 -12.14 -6.45 12.34
CA ILE A 23 -13.20 -5.49 12.72
C ILE A 23 -12.74 -4.04 12.77
N ALA A 24 -11.44 -3.76 12.59
CA ALA A 24 -10.86 -2.42 12.63
C ALA A 24 -10.90 -1.77 11.23
N PRO A 25 -11.72 -0.75 10.99
CA PRO A 25 -11.88 -0.16 9.65
C PRO A 25 -10.65 0.62 9.16
N THR A 26 -9.79 1.07 10.08
CA THR A 26 -8.66 1.97 9.78
C THR A 26 -7.30 1.38 10.15
N GLY A 27 -7.25 0.11 10.54
CA GLY A 27 -6.06 -0.55 11.03
C GLY A 27 -5.90 -0.48 12.55
N VAL A 28 -4.84 -1.12 13.05
CA VAL A 28 -4.58 -1.30 14.48
C VAL A 28 -3.21 -0.72 14.81
N GLU A 29 -3.14 0.17 15.80
CA GLU A 29 -1.88 0.67 16.37
C GLU A 29 -1.49 -0.20 17.55
N GLU A 30 -0.24 -0.67 17.60
CA GLU A 30 0.30 -1.46 18.72
C GLU A 30 1.22 -0.61 19.58
N ARG A 31 1.08 -0.74 20.91
CA ARG A 31 2.00 -0.19 21.90
C ARG A 31 2.34 -1.22 22.95
N THR A 32 3.62 -1.34 23.29
CA THR A 32 4.08 -2.20 24.37
C THR A 32 4.48 -1.35 25.56
N GLY A 33 3.95 -1.62 26.75
CA GLY A 33 4.27 -0.92 28.00
C GLY A 33 3.77 -1.68 29.21
N ASP A 34 4.45 -1.53 30.36
CA ASP A 34 4.07 -2.09 31.66
C ASP A 34 3.74 -3.59 31.68
N GLY A 35 4.42 -4.38 30.81
CA GLY A 35 4.21 -5.82 30.70
C GLY A 35 2.90 -6.21 30.02
N ARG A 36 2.26 -5.29 29.30
CA ARG A 36 1.06 -5.48 28.50
C ARG A 36 1.27 -4.97 27.09
N ILE A 37 0.44 -5.46 26.18
CA ILE A 37 0.30 -4.92 24.83
C ILE A 37 -1.05 -4.20 24.76
N GLU A 38 -1.01 -2.96 24.28
CA GLU A 38 -2.20 -2.16 24.02
C GLU A 38 -2.36 -2.01 22.49
N TYR A 39 -3.52 -2.41 22.00
CA TYR A 39 -3.95 -2.12 20.65
C TYR A 39 -4.89 -0.94 20.65
N ALA A 40 -4.76 -0.03 19.68
CA ALA A 40 -5.66 1.09 19.52
C ALA A 40 -6.25 1.13 18.13
N ILE A 41 -7.56 1.31 18.04
CA ILE A 41 -8.31 1.54 16.82
C ILE A 41 -8.99 2.89 16.89
N TYR A 42 -9.09 3.57 15.75
CA TYR A 42 -9.62 4.93 15.64
C TYR A 42 -10.76 4.99 14.64
N GLY A 43 -11.78 5.82 14.91
CA GLY A 43 -12.91 5.99 14.00
C GLY A 43 -13.81 7.15 14.43
N ALA A 44 -14.76 7.51 13.56
CA ALA A 44 -15.81 8.43 13.91
C ALA A 44 -16.84 7.78 14.88
N PRO A 45 -17.62 8.55 15.63
CA PRO A 45 -18.72 8.00 16.40
C PRO A 45 -19.66 7.15 15.51
N GLY A 46 -19.85 5.89 15.86
CA GLY A 46 -20.67 4.94 15.11
C GLY A 46 -19.95 4.16 13.98
N GLU A 47 -18.66 4.43 13.73
CA GLU A 47 -17.82 3.66 12.79
C GLU A 47 -17.00 2.57 13.50
N LEU A 48 -16.83 2.68 14.81
CA LEU A 48 -16.08 1.71 15.59
C LEU A 48 -17.01 0.62 16.14
N PRO A 49 -16.50 -0.62 16.31
CA PRO A 49 -17.25 -1.67 16.97
C PRO A 49 -17.63 -1.27 18.39
N GLU A 50 -18.76 -1.75 18.87
CA GLU A 50 -19.16 -1.54 20.25
C GLU A 50 -18.21 -2.28 21.21
N ILE A 51 -17.99 -1.74 22.42
CA ILE A 51 -17.11 -2.38 23.43
C ILE A 51 -17.54 -3.83 23.68
N GLY A 52 -18.83 -4.09 23.73
CA GLY A 52 -19.37 -5.44 23.93
C GLY A 52 -19.08 -6.40 22.74
N GLU A 53 -18.95 -5.90 21.53
CA GLU A 53 -18.54 -6.71 20.36
C GLU A 53 -17.07 -7.10 20.48
N ILE A 54 -16.19 -6.16 20.85
CA ILE A 54 -14.77 -6.43 21.09
C ILE A 54 -14.58 -7.44 22.21
N GLU A 55 -15.29 -7.25 23.35
CA GLU A 55 -15.26 -8.16 24.47
C GLU A 55 -15.77 -9.55 24.11
N ALA A 56 -16.77 -9.67 23.22
CA ALA A 56 -17.32 -10.95 22.78
C ALA A 56 -16.37 -11.69 21.83
N VAL A 57 -15.69 -10.98 20.92
CA VAL A 57 -14.79 -11.55 19.92
C VAL A 57 -13.43 -11.92 20.55
N CYS A 58 -12.93 -11.10 21.49
CA CYS A 58 -11.64 -11.29 22.16
C CYS A 58 -11.76 -11.92 23.55
N ALA A 59 -12.86 -12.59 23.88
CA ALA A 59 -13.36 -12.93 25.22
C ALA A 59 -12.34 -13.58 26.20
N GLU A 60 -11.27 -14.22 25.73
CA GLU A 60 -10.29 -14.88 26.61
C GLU A 60 -8.94 -14.12 26.71
N GLY A 61 -8.73 -13.05 25.93
CA GLY A 61 -7.44 -12.39 25.82
C GLY A 61 -7.39 -10.93 26.32
N VAL A 62 -8.54 -10.27 26.38
CA VAL A 62 -8.62 -8.84 26.72
C VAL A 62 -8.65 -8.61 28.22
N VAL A 63 -7.74 -7.74 28.69
CA VAL A 63 -7.70 -7.31 30.10
C VAL A 63 -8.59 -6.10 30.31
N GLU A 64 -8.64 -5.18 29.35
CA GLU A 64 -9.41 -3.94 29.45
C GLU A 64 -9.68 -3.35 28.07
N VAL A 65 -10.92 -2.86 27.87
CA VAL A 65 -11.31 -2.04 26.73
C VAL A 65 -11.71 -0.66 27.21
N ARG A 66 -11.14 0.39 26.62
CA ARG A 66 -11.47 1.80 26.96
C ARG A 66 -11.80 2.58 25.71
N ALA A 67 -12.90 3.31 25.75
CA ALA A 67 -13.19 4.37 24.78
C ALA A 67 -12.75 5.71 25.33
N SER A 68 -12.09 6.52 24.52
CA SER A 68 -11.72 7.89 24.86
C SER A 68 -11.89 8.80 23.65
N ASP A 69 -12.25 10.06 23.90
CA ASP A 69 -12.18 11.07 22.87
C ASP A 69 -10.71 11.28 22.48
N VAL A 70 -10.46 11.39 21.18
CA VAL A 70 -9.14 11.73 20.67
C VAL A 70 -8.88 13.21 21.00
N PRO A 71 -7.80 13.55 21.74
CA PRO A 71 -7.48 14.94 22.06
C PRO A 71 -7.39 15.81 20.80
N SER A 72 -7.70 17.09 20.91
CA SER A 72 -7.66 18.05 19.80
C SER A 72 -6.26 18.26 19.22
N ASP A 73 -5.20 17.83 19.94
CA ASP A 73 -3.81 17.82 19.46
C ASP A 73 -3.43 16.56 18.69
N TRP A 74 -4.37 15.60 18.53
CA TRP A 74 -4.16 14.38 17.74
C TRP A 74 -3.81 14.68 16.28
N ASP A 75 -4.49 15.66 15.68
CA ASP A 75 -4.22 16.08 14.30
C ASP A 75 -2.77 16.55 14.11
N SER A 76 -2.17 17.18 15.14
CA SER A 76 -0.75 17.55 15.10
C SER A 76 0.17 16.36 15.28
N ARG A 77 -0.13 15.46 16.23
CA ARG A 77 0.66 14.23 16.46
C ARG A 77 0.58 13.28 15.28
N TRP A 78 -0.60 13.11 14.71
CA TRP A 78 -0.78 12.27 13.51
C TRP A 78 0.02 12.80 12.32
N ARG A 79 0.11 14.13 12.15
CA ARG A 79 0.98 14.78 11.15
C ARG A 79 2.46 14.53 11.41
N ASP A 80 2.89 14.50 12.66
CA ASP A 80 4.27 14.25 13.05
C ASP A 80 4.74 12.82 12.70
N PHE A 81 3.82 11.85 12.64
CA PHE A 81 4.12 10.49 12.18
C PHE A 81 4.33 10.36 10.67
N HIS A 82 3.71 11.24 9.89
CA HIS A 82 3.81 11.22 8.44
C HIS A 82 4.96 12.12 7.95
N GLN A 83 6.20 11.66 8.15
CA GLN A 83 7.36 12.39 7.65
C GLN A 83 7.51 12.20 6.14
N PRO A 84 7.93 13.26 5.40
CA PRO A 84 8.20 13.13 3.99
C PRO A 84 9.40 12.22 3.75
N VAL A 85 9.39 11.50 2.64
CA VAL A 85 10.46 10.59 2.27
C VAL A 85 10.97 10.92 0.86
N ILE A 86 12.26 10.65 0.62
CA ILE A 86 12.83 10.63 -0.73
C ILE A 86 13.13 9.17 -1.05
N VAL A 87 12.54 8.67 -2.12
CA VAL A 87 12.83 7.35 -2.66
C VAL A 87 13.90 7.50 -3.74
N PRO A 88 15.12 7.01 -3.51
CA PRO A 88 16.20 7.16 -4.48
C PRO A 88 16.01 6.21 -5.66
N SER A 89 16.43 6.65 -6.83
CA SER A 89 16.70 5.77 -7.97
C SER A 89 17.95 4.92 -7.73
N GLY A 90 17.95 3.69 -8.26
CA GLY A 90 19.15 2.82 -8.19
C GLY A 90 20.30 3.27 -9.08
N SER A 91 20.02 4.10 -10.08
CA SER A 91 21.03 4.68 -10.99
C SER A 91 21.80 5.86 -10.38
N GLY A 92 21.37 6.38 -9.23
CA GLY A 92 21.92 7.58 -8.62
C GLY A 92 21.40 8.89 -9.23
N GLN A 93 20.37 8.81 -10.08
CA GLN A 93 19.61 9.97 -10.55
C GLN A 93 18.69 10.51 -9.46
N GLU A 94 18.00 11.62 -9.76
CA GLU A 94 17.06 12.21 -8.83
C GLU A 94 15.93 11.26 -8.48
N GLY A 95 15.62 11.14 -7.19
CA GLY A 95 14.56 10.29 -6.69
C GLY A 95 13.18 10.95 -6.73
N VAL A 96 12.18 10.27 -6.18
CA VAL A 96 10.85 10.84 -5.96
C VAL A 96 10.72 11.29 -4.52
N TRP A 97 10.39 12.56 -4.30
CA TRP A 97 9.94 13.06 -3.02
C TRP A 97 8.46 12.75 -2.83
N VAL A 98 8.10 12.17 -1.69
CA VAL A 98 6.71 11.91 -1.30
C VAL A 98 6.44 12.58 0.04
N GLY A 99 5.42 13.39 0.10
CA GLY A 99 5.00 14.07 1.33
C GLY A 99 3.49 14.27 1.41
N ALA A 100 3.02 14.64 2.60
CA ALA A 100 1.63 15.00 2.84
C ALA A 100 1.36 16.48 2.48
N PRO A 101 0.08 16.91 2.35
CA PRO A 101 -0.27 18.28 1.97
C PRO A 101 0.27 19.40 2.89
N TRP A 102 0.65 19.07 4.11
CA TRP A 102 1.21 20.01 5.10
C TRP A 102 2.74 20.06 5.11
N HIS A 103 3.42 19.27 4.27
CA HIS A 103 4.88 19.31 4.17
C HIS A 103 5.33 20.33 3.13
N ASP A 104 6.41 21.03 3.44
CA ASP A 104 7.06 21.91 2.49
C ASP A 104 7.70 21.09 1.37
N ARG A 105 7.24 21.33 0.14
CA ARG A 105 7.78 20.69 -1.05
C ARG A 105 9.18 21.26 -1.33
N PRO A 106 10.21 20.43 -1.54
CA PRO A 106 11.54 20.91 -1.93
C PRO A 106 11.49 21.75 -3.21
N ALA A 107 12.41 22.71 -3.33
CA ALA A 107 12.45 23.61 -4.49
C ALA A 107 12.88 22.90 -5.79
N ASP A 108 13.67 21.84 -5.66
CA ASP A 108 14.17 21.04 -6.79
C ASP A 108 14.16 19.54 -6.39
N PRO A 109 13.00 18.90 -6.40
CA PRO A 109 12.84 17.54 -5.86
C PRO A 109 12.98 16.43 -6.92
N GLY A 110 13.32 16.75 -8.17
CA GLY A 110 13.04 15.85 -9.28
C GLY A 110 11.50 15.67 -9.44
N ALA A 111 11.00 14.45 -9.34
CA ALA A 111 9.55 14.23 -9.21
C ALA A 111 9.12 14.42 -7.74
N ALA A 112 8.04 15.15 -7.51
CA ALA A 112 7.46 15.32 -6.18
C ALA A 112 5.98 15.01 -6.18
N VAL A 113 5.57 14.18 -5.23
CA VAL A 113 4.20 13.70 -5.10
C VAL A 113 3.66 14.04 -3.71
N VAL A 114 2.49 14.66 -3.69
CA VAL A 114 1.76 14.96 -2.47
C VAL A 114 0.64 13.95 -2.30
N ILE A 115 0.67 13.16 -1.24
CA ILE A 115 -0.36 12.18 -0.91
C ILE A 115 -1.01 12.59 0.40
N ASP A 116 -2.33 12.78 0.37
CA ASP A 116 -3.11 12.90 1.60
C ASP A 116 -3.21 11.50 2.22
N PRO A 117 -2.64 11.29 3.42
CA PRO A 117 -2.64 9.98 4.07
C PRO A 117 -4.00 9.54 4.60
N GLY A 118 -5.08 10.23 4.28
CA GLY A 118 -6.47 9.97 4.63
C GLY A 118 -6.85 8.55 5.05
N ARG A 119 -7.87 7.97 4.42
CA ARG A 119 -8.37 6.61 4.74
C ARG A 119 -7.76 5.48 3.90
N ALA A 120 -6.91 5.80 2.90
CA ALA A 120 -6.35 4.81 1.99
C ALA A 120 -4.91 4.44 2.37
N PHE A 121 -4.55 3.15 2.20
CA PHE A 121 -3.18 2.68 2.37
C PHE A 121 -2.26 3.26 1.29
N GLY A 122 -0.96 3.43 1.63
CA GLY A 122 0.06 3.86 0.66
C GLY A 122 0.44 5.34 0.79
N THR A 123 0.83 5.77 2.00
CA THR A 123 1.30 7.16 2.26
C THR A 123 2.70 7.46 1.71
N GLY A 124 3.38 6.46 1.14
CA GLY A 124 4.74 6.56 0.61
C GLY A 124 5.86 6.21 1.61
N SER A 125 5.62 6.27 2.90
CA SER A 125 6.63 5.98 3.94
C SER A 125 6.88 4.49 4.14
N HIS A 126 5.89 3.64 3.90
CA HIS A 126 6.00 2.20 4.12
C HIS A 126 7.06 1.56 3.21
N PRO A 127 7.89 0.62 3.73
CA PRO A 127 8.96 -0.02 2.96
C PRO A 127 8.49 -0.60 1.62
N THR A 128 7.32 -1.23 1.58
CA THR A 128 6.77 -1.84 0.35
C THR A 128 6.47 -0.82 -0.74
N THR A 129 5.92 0.33 -0.39
CA THR A 129 5.67 1.42 -1.33
C THR A 129 7.00 1.99 -1.86
N ARG A 130 7.98 2.18 -0.98
CA ARG A 130 9.32 2.64 -1.36
C ARG A 130 10.02 1.65 -2.29
N LEU A 131 9.84 0.34 -2.08
CA LEU A 131 10.38 -0.71 -2.96
C LEU A 131 9.75 -0.65 -4.35
N CYS A 132 8.42 -0.53 -4.45
CA CYS A 132 7.75 -0.37 -5.74
C CYS A 132 8.22 0.90 -6.47
N LEU A 133 8.21 2.05 -5.79
CA LEU A 133 8.67 3.31 -6.38
C LEU A 133 10.12 3.23 -6.85
N GLY A 134 11.02 2.62 -6.06
CA GLY A 134 12.41 2.44 -6.45
C GLY A 134 12.58 1.58 -7.70
N LEU A 135 11.80 0.51 -7.86
CA LEU A 135 11.80 -0.32 -9.06
C LEU A 135 11.20 0.41 -10.27
N MET A 136 10.16 1.22 -10.08
CA MET A 136 9.61 2.08 -11.13
C MET A 136 10.62 3.11 -11.62
N LEU A 137 11.37 3.74 -10.69
CA LEU A 137 12.45 4.65 -11.03
C LEU A 137 13.56 3.96 -11.84
N ASP A 138 13.92 2.72 -11.50
CA ASP A 138 14.89 1.95 -12.29
C ASP A 138 14.40 1.71 -13.73
N LEU A 139 13.11 1.40 -13.89
CA LEU A 139 12.51 1.26 -15.21
C LEU A 139 12.53 2.58 -15.99
N HIS A 140 12.20 3.69 -15.32
CA HIS A 140 12.25 5.03 -15.93
C HIS A 140 13.66 5.38 -16.38
N ASP A 141 14.66 5.23 -15.53
CA ASP A 141 16.06 5.52 -15.82
C ASP A 141 16.63 4.63 -16.91
N GLY A 142 16.14 3.40 -16.99
CA GLY A 142 16.45 2.46 -18.07
C GLY A 142 15.74 2.77 -19.41
N GLY A 143 14.97 3.85 -19.50
CA GLY A 143 14.20 4.23 -20.70
C GLY A 143 13.01 3.29 -20.97
N LEU A 144 12.51 2.62 -19.94
CA LEU A 144 11.43 1.63 -20.02
C LEU A 144 10.08 2.17 -19.50
N ALA A 145 10.01 3.44 -19.13
CA ALA A 145 8.80 4.16 -18.77
C ALA A 145 8.02 4.60 -20.02
N GLY A 146 7.70 3.67 -20.89
CA GLY A 146 6.95 3.91 -22.12
C GLY A 146 5.78 2.97 -22.25
N GLY A 147 4.70 3.41 -22.90
CA GLY A 147 3.45 2.69 -22.99
C GLY A 147 2.63 2.81 -21.69
N GLY A 148 1.59 2.01 -21.57
CA GLY A 148 0.65 2.13 -20.46
C GLY A 148 1.11 1.45 -19.17
N LEU A 149 0.47 1.88 -18.06
CA LEU A 149 0.65 1.31 -16.73
C LEU A 149 -0.71 1.03 -16.07
N SER A 150 -0.88 -0.17 -15.52
CA SER A 150 -2.03 -0.54 -14.67
C SER A 150 -1.56 -0.74 -13.23
N ASP A 151 -2.20 -0.05 -12.27
CA ASP A 151 -1.92 -0.17 -10.84
C ASP A 151 -3.06 -0.91 -10.13
N ILE A 152 -2.80 -2.12 -9.64
CA ILE A 152 -3.79 -3.01 -9.06
C ILE A 152 -3.72 -2.99 -7.53
N GLY A 153 -4.85 -2.72 -6.87
CA GLY A 153 -4.90 -2.41 -5.45
C GLY A 153 -4.28 -1.04 -5.18
N THR A 154 -4.75 -0.04 -5.93
CA THR A 154 -4.10 1.28 -6.03
C THR A 154 -4.06 2.06 -4.71
N GLY A 155 -4.98 1.79 -3.77
CA GLY A 155 -5.05 2.46 -2.47
C GLY A 155 -5.10 3.98 -2.60
N SER A 156 -4.07 4.67 -2.13
CA SER A 156 -3.93 6.13 -2.25
C SER A 156 -3.69 6.64 -3.68
N GLY A 157 -3.42 5.75 -4.64
CA GLY A 157 -3.07 6.08 -6.01
C GLY A 157 -1.59 6.39 -6.24
N ILE A 158 -0.74 6.28 -5.23
CA ILE A 158 0.65 6.76 -5.29
C ILE A 158 1.46 6.17 -6.44
N LEU A 159 1.36 4.86 -6.70
CA LEU A 159 2.13 4.21 -7.76
C LEU A 159 1.65 4.67 -9.13
N ALA A 160 0.34 4.71 -9.36
CA ALA A 160 -0.25 5.22 -10.59
C ALA A 160 0.08 6.69 -10.83
N ILE A 161 0.00 7.54 -9.79
CA ILE A 161 0.34 8.96 -9.86
C ILE A 161 1.81 9.15 -10.26
N VAL A 162 2.73 8.44 -9.58
CA VAL A 162 4.16 8.49 -9.92
C VAL A 162 4.39 7.96 -11.33
N GLY A 163 3.71 6.89 -11.74
CA GLY A 163 3.76 6.38 -13.11
C GLY A 163 3.43 7.45 -14.14
N SER A 164 2.31 8.16 -13.96
CA SER A 164 1.90 9.26 -14.84
C SER A 164 2.93 10.39 -14.89
N LEU A 165 3.50 10.78 -13.75
CA LEU A 165 4.52 11.84 -13.68
C LEU A 165 5.86 11.43 -14.30
N LEU A 166 6.19 10.15 -14.30
CA LEU A 166 7.41 9.59 -14.92
C LEU A 166 7.25 9.27 -16.41
N GLY A 167 6.06 9.48 -16.99
CA GLY A 167 5.84 9.41 -18.43
C GLY A 167 5.20 8.12 -18.94
N TRP A 168 4.64 7.26 -18.07
CA TRP A 168 3.73 6.22 -18.54
C TRP A 168 2.42 6.86 -19.01
N ASP A 169 1.90 6.39 -20.16
CA ASP A 169 0.65 6.86 -20.76
C ASP A 169 0.08 5.77 -21.71
N PRO A 170 -1.19 5.33 -21.55
CA PRO A 170 -2.14 5.71 -20.50
C PRO A 170 -1.81 5.10 -19.13
N VAL A 171 -2.33 5.70 -18.06
CA VAL A 171 -2.23 5.14 -16.71
C VAL A 171 -3.61 4.88 -16.14
N SER A 172 -3.81 3.66 -15.64
CA SER A 172 -5.02 3.26 -14.93
C SER A 172 -4.70 2.74 -13.53
N GLY A 173 -5.66 2.88 -12.62
CA GLY A 173 -5.57 2.30 -11.27
C GLY A 173 -6.90 1.68 -10.85
N SER A 174 -6.85 0.57 -10.13
CA SER A 174 -8.07 -0.06 -9.63
C SER A 174 -7.96 -0.51 -8.19
N ASP A 175 -9.09 -0.46 -7.49
CA ASP A 175 -9.23 -0.97 -6.13
C ASP A 175 -10.65 -1.51 -5.92
N HIS A 176 -10.80 -2.49 -5.02
CA HIS A 176 -12.12 -3.03 -4.69
C HIS A 176 -12.91 -2.08 -3.77
N GLU A 177 -12.23 -1.20 -3.03
CA GLU A 177 -12.83 -0.24 -2.11
C GLU A 177 -13.15 1.09 -2.81
N VAL A 178 -14.39 1.53 -2.69
CA VAL A 178 -14.82 2.84 -3.22
C VAL A 178 -14.03 3.98 -2.60
N ALA A 179 -13.76 3.91 -1.29
CA ALA A 179 -13.02 4.93 -0.57
C ALA A 179 -11.57 5.10 -1.09
N SER A 180 -10.92 3.98 -1.47
CA SER A 180 -9.59 4.00 -2.10
C SER A 180 -9.64 4.69 -3.47
N VAL A 181 -10.62 4.37 -4.31
CA VAL A 181 -10.80 5.00 -5.63
C VAL A 181 -11.04 6.52 -5.50
N GLU A 182 -11.85 6.94 -4.53
CA GLU A 182 -12.10 8.36 -4.25
C GLU A 182 -10.82 9.07 -3.78
N ALA A 183 -10.07 8.47 -2.85
CA ALA A 183 -8.80 9.00 -2.35
C ALA A 183 -7.75 9.12 -3.46
N ALA A 184 -7.57 8.05 -4.26
CA ALA A 184 -6.65 8.05 -5.40
C ALA A 184 -6.99 9.15 -6.42
N THR A 185 -8.29 9.32 -6.73
CA THR A 185 -8.76 10.36 -7.64
C THR A 185 -8.47 11.76 -7.09
N ALA A 186 -8.67 11.99 -5.79
CA ALA A 186 -8.37 13.26 -5.15
C ALA A 186 -6.86 13.55 -5.16
N ASN A 187 -6.03 12.55 -4.82
CA ASN A 187 -4.58 12.65 -4.86
C ASN A 187 -4.05 12.92 -6.27
N ALA A 188 -4.56 12.25 -7.30
CA ALA A 188 -4.16 12.50 -8.68
C ALA A 188 -4.43 13.95 -9.11
N ARG A 189 -5.61 14.48 -8.77
CA ARG A 189 -5.94 15.90 -9.02
C ARG A 189 -4.99 16.86 -8.31
N ALA A 190 -4.63 16.58 -7.05
CA ALA A 190 -3.69 17.40 -6.28
C ALA A 190 -2.28 17.42 -6.90
N ASN A 191 -1.91 16.36 -7.60
CA ASN A 191 -0.61 16.22 -8.28
C ASN A 191 -0.65 16.54 -9.78
N LEU A 192 -1.80 16.96 -10.33
CA LEU A 192 -2.00 17.21 -11.76
C LEU A 192 -1.65 15.99 -12.63
N ALA A 193 -1.77 14.79 -12.06
CA ALA A 193 -1.52 13.52 -12.75
C ALA A 193 -2.76 13.06 -13.52
N THR A 194 -2.56 12.51 -14.70
CA THR A 194 -3.63 11.94 -15.55
C THR A 194 -3.69 10.43 -15.32
N VAL A 195 -4.68 10.00 -14.56
CA VAL A 195 -4.90 8.58 -14.23
C VAL A 195 -6.39 8.28 -14.26
N ASP A 196 -6.76 7.16 -14.84
CA ASP A 196 -8.13 6.64 -14.80
C ASP A 196 -8.29 5.65 -13.66
N PHE A 197 -9.08 6.02 -12.64
CA PHE A 197 -9.32 5.17 -11.48
C PHE A 197 -10.70 4.54 -11.52
N THR A 198 -10.75 3.20 -11.36
CA THR A 198 -11.97 2.42 -11.39
C THR A 198 -12.09 1.49 -10.19
N ARG A 199 -13.34 1.22 -9.79
CA ARG A 199 -13.59 0.15 -8.81
C ARG A 199 -13.55 -1.19 -9.51
N HIS A 200 -12.63 -2.07 -9.09
CA HIS A 200 -12.50 -3.43 -9.60
C HIS A 200 -11.94 -4.37 -8.54
N ASP A 201 -12.52 -5.56 -8.43
CA ASP A 201 -11.98 -6.61 -7.55
C ASP A 201 -11.05 -7.50 -8.37
N LEU A 202 -9.79 -7.59 -7.98
CA LEU A 202 -8.79 -8.41 -8.68
C LEU A 202 -9.16 -9.90 -8.78
N ARG A 203 -10.08 -10.37 -7.93
CA ARG A 203 -10.59 -11.76 -7.97
C ARG A 203 -11.49 -12.04 -9.18
N ASP A 204 -12.02 -11.00 -9.80
CA ASP A 204 -12.84 -11.12 -11.02
C ASP A 204 -11.99 -11.29 -12.29
N GLY A 205 -10.64 -11.23 -12.14
CA GLY A 205 -9.70 -11.28 -13.27
C GLY A 205 -9.70 -10.00 -14.09
N PHE A 206 -8.96 -10.01 -15.20
CA PHE A 206 -8.81 -8.84 -16.07
C PHE A 206 -8.96 -9.21 -17.52
N ASP A 207 -9.75 -8.43 -18.28
CA ASP A 207 -9.87 -8.58 -19.73
C ASP A 207 -8.62 -8.05 -20.46
N SER A 208 -8.03 -6.99 -19.93
CA SER A 208 -6.80 -6.37 -20.44
C SER A 208 -6.06 -5.63 -19.34
N LEU A 209 -4.74 -5.59 -19.49
CA LEU A 209 -3.84 -4.81 -18.64
C LEU A 209 -2.81 -4.11 -19.53
N GLU A 210 -2.27 -3.00 -19.04
CA GLU A 210 -1.23 -2.25 -19.72
C GLU A 210 0.12 -3.01 -19.70
N PRO A 211 1.06 -2.67 -20.59
CA PRO A 211 2.36 -3.33 -20.68
C PRO A 211 3.19 -3.31 -19.39
N THR A 212 3.00 -2.32 -18.52
CA THR A 212 3.58 -2.29 -17.18
C THR A 212 2.46 -2.43 -16.14
N LEU A 213 2.65 -3.33 -15.20
CA LEU A 213 1.74 -3.55 -14.09
C LEU A 213 2.45 -3.21 -12.78
N THR A 214 1.79 -2.48 -11.88
CA THR A 214 2.21 -2.29 -10.50
C THR A 214 1.21 -2.91 -9.53
N ALA A 215 1.69 -3.53 -8.44
CA ALA A 215 0.84 -4.12 -7.42
C ALA A 215 1.56 -4.15 -6.05
N ASN A 216 1.09 -3.35 -5.11
CA ASN A 216 1.58 -3.41 -3.73
C ASN A 216 0.56 -4.16 -2.87
N LEU A 217 0.61 -5.48 -2.93
CA LEU A 217 -0.39 -6.39 -2.37
C LEU A 217 0.26 -7.50 -1.53
N THR A 218 -0.49 -8.09 -0.62
CA THR A 218 0.00 -9.25 0.15
C THR A 218 0.29 -10.45 -0.75
N ALA A 219 1.19 -11.33 -0.33
CA ALA A 219 1.59 -12.51 -1.10
C ALA A 219 0.41 -13.39 -1.57
N PRO A 220 -0.66 -13.64 -0.78
CA PRO A 220 -1.86 -14.33 -1.25
C PRO A 220 -2.58 -13.58 -2.38
N LEU A 221 -2.71 -12.25 -2.29
CA LEU A 221 -3.35 -11.45 -3.34
C LEU A 221 -2.50 -11.38 -4.61
N LEU A 222 -1.17 -11.34 -4.50
CA LEU A 222 -0.25 -11.44 -5.65
C LEU A 222 -0.40 -12.79 -6.37
N ALA A 223 -0.58 -13.88 -5.63
CA ALA A 223 -0.87 -15.18 -6.23
C ALA A 223 -2.23 -15.21 -6.94
N THR A 224 -3.25 -14.56 -6.38
CA THR A 224 -4.57 -14.41 -7.01
C THR A 224 -4.45 -13.56 -8.28
N LEU A 225 -3.72 -12.45 -8.24
CA LEU A 225 -3.44 -11.59 -9.39
C LEU A 225 -2.76 -12.38 -10.52
N SER A 226 -1.75 -13.20 -10.19
CA SER A 226 -1.07 -14.05 -11.18
C SER A 226 -2.02 -15.02 -11.89
N ALA A 227 -2.98 -15.59 -11.17
CA ALA A 227 -3.98 -16.48 -11.74
C ALA A 227 -5.07 -15.76 -12.53
N GLY A 228 -5.32 -14.48 -12.26
CA GLY A 228 -6.31 -13.63 -12.94
C GLY A 228 -5.75 -12.77 -14.08
N LEU A 229 -4.49 -12.98 -14.49
CA LEU A 229 -3.92 -12.26 -15.63
C LEU A 229 -4.67 -12.60 -16.92
N PRO A 230 -4.83 -11.64 -17.87
CA PRO A 230 -5.59 -11.84 -19.09
C PRO A 230 -4.97 -12.91 -19.99
N GLU A 231 -5.84 -13.71 -20.64
CA GLU A 231 -5.40 -14.66 -21.67
C GLU A 231 -4.97 -13.91 -22.93
N GLY A 232 -3.68 -13.85 -23.23
CA GLY A 232 -3.13 -13.37 -24.50
C GLY A 232 -2.37 -12.04 -24.44
N ASN A 233 -2.89 -10.98 -23.86
CA ASN A 233 -2.18 -9.68 -23.76
C ASN A 233 -1.60 -9.48 -22.35
N LEU A 234 -0.57 -10.26 -22.05
CA LEU A 234 0.10 -10.21 -20.75
C LEU A 234 0.94 -8.93 -20.59
N PRO A 235 1.00 -8.32 -19.41
CA PRO A 235 1.95 -7.27 -19.11
C PRO A 235 3.38 -7.70 -19.39
N LEU A 236 4.17 -6.83 -20.00
CA LEU A 236 5.59 -7.11 -20.27
C LEU A 236 6.43 -7.12 -18.99
N ARG A 237 6.01 -6.31 -18.01
CA ARG A 237 6.71 -6.12 -16.73
C ARG A 237 5.71 -5.99 -15.60
N ILE A 238 6.07 -6.57 -14.45
CA ILE A 238 5.31 -6.46 -13.22
C ILE A 238 6.25 -5.97 -12.13
N VAL A 239 5.92 -4.83 -11.52
CA VAL A 239 6.55 -4.34 -10.29
C VAL A 239 5.63 -4.68 -9.14
N CYS A 240 6.06 -5.52 -8.21
CA CYS A 240 5.23 -5.85 -7.05
C CYS A 240 6.00 -5.86 -5.74
N SER A 241 5.27 -5.58 -4.65
CA SER A 241 5.71 -5.64 -3.27
C SER A 241 4.52 -5.93 -2.35
N GLY A 242 4.68 -5.78 -1.03
CA GLY A 242 3.68 -6.16 -0.04
C GLY A 242 3.85 -7.60 0.44
N LEU A 243 5.04 -8.16 0.23
CA LEU A 243 5.41 -9.51 0.64
C LEU A 243 6.69 -9.49 1.50
N LEU A 244 6.77 -10.38 2.47
CA LEU A 244 7.97 -10.59 3.28
C LEU A 244 9.07 -11.29 2.46
N GLU A 245 10.33 -11.16 2.89
CA GLU A 245 11.46 -11.79 2.20
C GLU A 245 11.32 -13.32 2.08
N GLU A 246 10.77 -13.96 3.08
CA GLU A 246 10.50 -15.41 3.13
C GLU A 246 9.40 -15.86 2.15
N GLU A 247 8.49 -14.96 1.77
CA GLU A 247 7.41 -15.23 0.84
C GLU A 247 7.83 -15.08 -0.64
N THR A 248 9.03 -14.52 -0.89
CA THR A 248 9.54 -14.24 -2.25
C THR A 248 9.46 -15.46 -3.17
N GLY A 249 9.91 -16.62 -2.69
CA GLY A 249 9.92 -17.86 -3.50
C GLY A 249 8.52 -18.31 -3.93
N ARG A 250 7.53 -18.14 -3.05
CA ARG A 250 6.12 -18.45 -3.34
C ARG A 250 5.55 -17.53 -4.43
N VAL A 251 5.78 -16.22 -4.30
CA VAL A 251 5.29 -15.24 -5.26
C VAL A 251 5.96 -15.41 -6.62
N VAL A 252 7.29 -15.54 -6.66
CA VAL A 252 8.03 -15.81 -7.91
C VAL A 252 7.53 -17.09 -8.56
N GLY A 253 7.28 -18.16 -7.79
CA GLY A 253 6.75 -19.42 -8.32
C GLY A 253 5.37 -19.27 -8.96
N ALA A 254 4.47 -18.47 -8.34
CA ALA A 254 3.16 -18.19 -8.91
C ALA A 254 3.26 -17.50 -10.29
N PHE A 255 4.08 -16.45 -10.39
CA PHE A 255 4.27 -15.72 -11.65
C PHE A 255 5.08 -16.50 -12.70
N SER A 256 6.01 -17.35 -12.27
CA SER A 256 6.71 -18.24 -13.20
C SER A 256 5.76 -19.21 -13.91
N GLY A 257 4.71 -19.67 -13.21
CA GLY A 257 3.63 -20.45 -13.82
C GLY A 257 2.84 -19.69 -14.91
N ALA A 258 2.85 -18.36 -14.85
CA ALA A 258 2.24 -17.47 -15.84
C ALA A 258 3.24 -16.94 -16.90
N GLY A 259 4.46 -17.48 -16.96
CA GLY A 259 5.46 -17.14 -17.97
C GLY A 259 6.37 -15.96 -17.62
N TYR A 260 6.49 -15.61 -16.34
CA TYR A 260 7.39 -14.53 -15.91
C TYR A 260 8.65 -15.06 -15.24
N ARG A 261 9.76 -14.37 -15.44
CA ARG A 261 11.01 -14.56 -14.71
C ARG A 261 11.27 -13.39 -13.75
N LEU A 262 11.97 -13.66 -12.65
CA LEU A 262 12.46 -12.61 -11.78
C LEU A 262 13.64 -11.90 -12.46
N ALA A 263 13.48 -10.61 -12.76
CA ALA A 263 14.51 -9.76 -13.34
C ALA A 263 15.32 -9.02 -12.26
N GLN A 264 14.65 -8.49 -11.24
CA GLN A 264 15.30 -7.77 -10.14
C GLN A 264 14.56 -8.02 -8.83
N LYS A 265 15.31 -8.08 -7.73
CA LYS A 265 14.80 -8.09 -6.36
C LYS A 265 15.47 -6.97 -5.57
N ARG A 266 14.67 -6.26 -4.77
CA ARG A 266 15.13 -5.33 -3.74
C ARG A 266 14.57 -5.76 -2.39
N SER A 267 15.28 -5.47 -1.31
CA SER A 267 14.82 -5.73 0.06
C SER A 267 14.96 -4.48 0.91
N LEU A 268 14.01 -4.25 1.80
CA LEU A 268 14.02 -3.15 2.75
C LEU A 268 13.22 -3.55 3.99
N GLU A 269 13.87 -3.54 5.17
CA GLU A 269 13.22 -3.78 6.46
C GLU A 269 12.41 -5.09 6.52
N GLY A 270 12.96 -6.18 5.95
CA GLY A 270 12.31 -7.51 5.91
C GLY A 270 11.27 -7.70 4.79
N TRP A 271 10.98 -6.65 4.00
CA TRP A 271 10.09 -6.70 2.85
C TRP A 271 10.83 -6.87 1.54
N SER A 272 10.18 -7.47 0.56
CA SER A 272 10.69 -7.64 -0.80
C SER A 272 9.90 -6.83 -1.81
N GLY A 273 10.63 -6.22 -2.77
CA GLY A 273 10.09 -5.68 -4.02
C GLY A 273 10.66 -6.46 -5.18
N LEU A 274 9.83 -6.81 -6.14
CA LEU A 274 10.18 -7.66 -7.28
C LEU A 274 9.86 -6.94 -8.59
N LEU A 275 10.80 -7.01 -9.54
CA LEU A 275 10.54 -6.77 -10.96
C LEU A 275 10.51 -8.11 -11.67
N LEU A 276 9.38 -8.42 -12.25
CA LEU A 276 9.16 -9.62 -13.06
C LEU A 276 9.03 -9.21 -14.51
N GLU A 277 9.62 -9.99 -15.43
CA GLU A 277 9.55 -9.78 -16.86
C GLU A 277 8.97 -11.00 -17.55
N LEU A 278 8.08 -10.75 -18.53
CA LEU A 278 7.50 -11.79 -19.34
C LEU A 278 8.62 -12.45 -20.19
N GLU A 279 8.74 -13.76 -20.10
CA GLU A 279 9.63 -14.52 -20.98
C GLU A 279 9.06 -14.50 -22.40
N ARG A 280 9.87 -14.06 -23.35
CA ARG A 280 9.53 -14.10 -24.77
C ARG A 280 10.29 -15.28 -25.37
N ASP A 281 9.54 -16.15 -26.05
CA ASP A 281 10.10 -17.20 -26.88
C ASP A 281 11.01 -16.64 -28.02
#